data_ddd9784b47ef74d217fd2336dc7c1cf7
#
_entry.id   ddd9784b47ef74d217fd2336dc7c1cf7
#
_cell.length_a   1.000
_cell.length_b   1.000
_cell.length_c   1.000
_cell.angle_alpha   90.00
_cell.angle_beta   90.00
_cell.angle_gamma   90.00
#
_symmetry.space_group_name_H-M   'P 1'
#
loop_
_entity.id
_entity.type
_entity.pdbx_description
1 polymer ?
#
loop_
_entity_poly.entity_id
_entity_poly.type
_entity_poly.pdbx_seq_one_letter_code
_entity_poly.pdbx_strand_id
1 'polypeptide(L)'
;MGIKSFNPYTPSRRHMTVVDRTELSTAAPEKSLTVSLKKNAGRNAQGKITVRHRGGGSKRKYRIIDFKRNKDGVPATVKSIEYDPNRTANIALIAYADGQKAYILAPEGLKVGQKVMNGADAEIAVGNCLPLENIPVGTQIHNIELMPGKGGQLVRAAGNSAQPVSYTHLRAHETPEHL
;
A
#
# COMPACT_ATOMS: atom_id res chain seq x y z
N MET A 1 10.50 9.42 6.93
CA MET A 1 11.35 9.26 5.72
C MET A 1 12.31 10.44 5.61
N GLY A 2 13.62 10.18 5.49
CA GLY A 2 14.63 11.20 5.27
C GLY A 2 14.64 11.74 3.84
N ILE A 3 15.14 12.96 3.67
CA ILE A 3 15.35 13.57 2.35
C ILE A 3 16.85 13.63 2.11
N LYS A 4 17.29 13.12 0.97
CA LYS A 4 18.68 13.19 0.51
C LYS A 4 18.81 14.33 -0.51
N SER A 5 19.67 15.30 -0.23
CA SER A 5 20.10 16.35 -1.16
C SER A 5 21.41 15.99 -1.84
N PHE A 6 21.71 16.66 -2.93
CA PHE A 6 22.93 16.41 -3.73
C PHE A 6 23.83 17.64 -3.74
N ASN A 7 25.12 17.43 -3.92
CA ASN A 7 26.08 18.49 -4.11
C ASN A 7 25.79 19.28 -5.40
N PRO A 8 25.94 20.60 -5.40
CA PRO A 8 25.49 21.48 -6.47
C PRO A 8 26.49 21.54 -7.65
N TYR A 9 26.79 20.39 -8.26
CA TYR A 9 27.73 20.33 -9.40
C TYR A 9 27.15 20.87 -10.71
N THR A 10 25.82 20.80 -10.87
CA THR A 10 25.10 21.30 -12.05
C THR A 10 23.85 22.08 -11.64
N PRO A 11 23.30 22.97 -12.50
CA PRO A 11 22.09 23.73 -12.19
C PRO A 11 20.93 22.85 -11.75
N SER A 12 20.70 21.71 -12.41
CA SER A 12 19.63 20.78 -12.07
C SER A 12 19.88 20.05 -10.74
N ARG A 13 21.14 19.71 -10.42
CA ARG A 13 21.45 19.04 -9.14
C ARG A 13 21.39 19.95 -7.93
N ARG A 14 21.55 21.24 -8.12
CA ARG A 14 21.48 22.22 -7.02
C ARG A 14 20.18 22.16 -6.23
N HIS A 15 19.08 21.91 -6.92
CA HIS A 15 17.73 21.87 -6.33
C HIS A 15 17.14 20.46 -6.26
N MET A 16 17.94 19.44 -6.64
CA MET A 16 17.46 18.06 -6.66
C MET A 16 17.45 17.49 -5.25
N THR A 17 16.30 16.96 -4.85
CA THR A 17 16.13 16.17 -3.64
C THR A 17 15.45 14.84 -3.98
N VAL A 18 15.79 13.78 -3.25
CA VAL A 18 15.15 12.47 -3.38
C VAL A 18 14.84 11.92 -2.01
N VAL A 19 13.88 11.04 -1.93
CA VAL A 19 13.56 10.32 -0.69
C VAL A 19 14.70 9.36 -0.38
N ASP A 20 15.13 9.35 0.87
CA ASP A 20 16.11 8.39 1.36
C ASP A 20 15.50 6.98 1.40
N ARG A 21 16.27 5.99 0.91
CA ARG A 21 15.87 4.59 0.80
C ARG A 21 16.83 3.66 1.53
N THR A 22 17.62 4.17 2.44
CA THR A 22 18.62 3.39 3.17
C THR A 22 18.00 2.27 4.02
N GLU A 23 16.78 2.48 4.50
CA GLU A 23 16.04 1.50 5.30
C GLU A 23 15.35 0.41 4.45
N LEU A 24 15.31 0.59 3.13
CA LEU A 24 14.63 -0.35 2.24
C LEU A 24 15.55 -1.49 1.82
N SER A 25 14.96 -2.68 1.72
CA SER A 25 15.66 -3.85 1.19
C SER A 25 16.04 -3.65 -0.28
N THR A 26 17.26 -3.99 -0.63
CA THR A 26 17.77 -4.03 -2.02
C THR A 26 17.52 -5.39 -2.69
N ALA A 27 16.90 -6.34 -1.98
CA ALA A 27 16.63 -7.68 -2.51
C ALA A 27 15.71 -7.63 -3.74
N ALA A 28 15.88 -8.61 -4.61
CA ALA A 28 14.97 -8.78 -5.75
C ALA A 28 13.57 -9.13 -5.25
N PRO A 29 12.50 -8.60 -5.90
CA PRO A 29 11.13 -8.88 -5.49
C PRO A 29 10.79 -10.36 -5.66
N GLU A 30 9.87 -10.86 -4.84
CA GLU A 30 9.39 -12.25 -4.91
C GLU A 30 8.79 -12.54 -6.28
N LYS A 31 9.35 -13.53 -6.99
CA LYS A 31 8.98 -13.82 -8.38
C LYS A 31 7.53 -14.26 -8.52
N SER A 32 7.03 -15.07 -7.59
CA SER A 32 5.65 -15.57 -7.56
C SER A 32 4.61 -14.48 -7.43
N LEU A 33 4.96 -13.35 -6.79
CA LEU A 33 4.09 -12.20 -6.55
C LEU A 33 4.32 -11.05 -7.54
N THR A 34 5.03 -11.29 -8.66
CA THR A 34 5.31 -10.27 -9.67
C THR A 34 4.75 -10.66 -11.03
N VAL A 35 4.06 -9.73 -11.68
CA VAL A 35 3.56 -9.87 -13.04
C VAL A 35 4.10 -8.79 -13.95
N SER A 36 4.18 -9.10 -15.26
CA SER A 36 4.58 -8.10 -16.24
C SER A 36 3.44 -7.12 -16.51
N LEU A 37 3.75 -5.82 -16.48
CA LEU A 37 2.78 -4.79 -16.80
C LEU A 37 2.82 -4.51 -18.31
N LYS A 38 1.75 -4.92 -19.03
CA LYS A 38 1.60 -4.65 -20.47
C LYS A 38 1.31 -3.15 -20.67
N LYS A 39 2.08 -2.50 -21.53
CA LYS A 39 1.92 -1.09 -21.89
C LYS A 39 1.56 -0.99 -23.37
N ASN A 40 0.42 -0.39 -23.69
CA ASN A 40 -0.01 -0.14 -25.06
C ASN A 40 0.50 1.21 -25.59
N ALA A 41 0.95 2.11 -24.70
CA ALA A 41 1.54 3.41 -25.06
C ALA A 41 0.68 4.23 -26.05
N GLY A 42 -0.64 4.22 -25.88
CA GLY A 42 -1.58 4.94 -26.73
C GLY A 42 -1.77 4.38 -28.13
N ARG A 43 -1.27 3.15 -28.42
CA ARG A 43 -1.45 2.46 -29.71
C ARG A 43 -2.72 1.61 -29.68
N ASN A 44 -3.39 1.57 -30.84
CA ASN A 44 -4.53 0.67 -31.09
C ASN A 44 -4.08 -0.76 -31.45
N ALA A 45 -5.02 -1.64 -31.81
CA ALA A 45 -4.74 -3.01 -32.24
C ALA A 45 -3.86 -3.09 -33.50
N GLN A 46 -3.88 -2.06 -34.35
CA GLN A 46 -3.06 -1.95 -35.56
C GLN A 46 -1.68 -1.32 -35.31
N GLY A 47 -1.35 -0.99 -34.06
CA GLY A 47 -0.10 -0.34 -33.70
C GLY A 47 -0.03 1.19 -33.98
N LYS A 48 -1.12 1.78 -34.47
CA LYS A 48 -1.19 3.24 -34.75
C LYS A 48 -1.45 4.02 -33.47
N ILE A 49 -0.82 5.18 -33.31
CA ILE A 49 -1.04 6.09 -32.17
C ILE A 49 -2.43 6.72 -32.32
N THR A 50 -3.35 6.35 -31.45
CA THR A 50 -4.70 6.94 -31.35
C THR A 50 -4.83 7.91 -30.19
N VAL A 51 -4.02 7.77 -29.14
CA VAL A 51 -3.96 8.68 -28.00
C VAL A 51 -2.55 9.23 -27.87
N ARG A 52 -2.41 10.55 -28.08
CA ARG A 52 -1.13 11.26 -27.95
C ARG A 52 -0.65 11.33 -26.50
N HIS A 53 0.64 11.62 -26.31
CA HIS A 53 1.29 11.86 -25.03
C HIS A 53 1.17 10.69 -24.03
N ARG A 54 1.06 9.47 -24.54
CA ARG A 54 1.03 8.23 -23.74
C ARG A 54 2.21 7.36 -24.09
N GLY A 55 2.87 6.79 -23.06
CA GLY A 55 3.99 5.87 -23.24
C GLY A 55 5.27 6.38 -22.59
N GLY A 56 6.39 5.78 -22.96
CA GLY A 56 7.72 6.07 -22.39
C GLY A 56 7.91 5.44 -21.00
N GLY A 57 9.04 5.82 -20.36
CA GLY A 57 9.48 5.28 -19.10
C GLY A 57 10.05 3.86 -19.19
N SER A 58 10.76 3.41 -18.16
CA SER A 58 11.37 2.09 -18.09
C SER A 58 10.33 0.98 -17.90
N LYS A 59 10.73 -0.25 -18.27
CA LYS A 59 9.92 -1.46 -18.04
C LYS A 59 9.77 -1.69 -16.52
N ARG A 60 8.54 -1.91 -16.06
CA ARG A 60 8.21 -2.14 -14.65
C ARG A 60 7.51 -3.48 -14.49
N LYS A 61 7.81 -4.18 -13.39
CA LYS A 61 7.03 -5.31 -12.93
C LYS A 61 6.00 -4.82 -11.91
N TYR A 62 4.80 -5.33 -11.96
CA TYR A 62 3.77 -5.06 -10.98
C TYR A 62 3.88 -6.08 -9.83
N ARG A 63 3.86 -5.60 -8.58
CA ARG A 63 3.78 -6.44 -7.39
C ARG A 63 2.32 -6.62 -7.04
N ILE A 64 1.92 -7.87 -6.87
CA ILE A 64 0.55 -8.20 -6.44
C ILE A 64 0.47 -7.89 -4.95
N ILE A 65 -0.33 -6.88 -4.62
CA ILE A 65 -0.55 -6.47 -3.23
C ILE A 65 -1.83 -7.13 -2.73
N ASP A 66 -1.76 -7.69 -1.56
CA ASP A 66 -2.93 -8.22 -0.85
C ASP A 66 -3.67 -7.06 -0.17
N PHE A 67 -4.68 -6.54 -0.87
CA PHE A 67 -5.57 -5.50 -0.33
C PHE A 67 -6.70 -6.07 0.51
N LYS A 68 -6.99 -7.37 0.39
CA LYS A 68 -8.12 -8.00 1.07
C LYS A 68 -7.78 -8.50 2.46
N ARG A 69 -6.54 -8.96 2.63
CA ARG A 69 -6.09 -9.48 3.93
C ARG A 69 -7.02 -10.56 4.52
N ASN A 70 -7.45 -11.54 3.71
CA ASN A 70 -8.49 -12.53 4.07
C ASN A 70 -8.05 -13.64 5.04
N LYS A 71 -6.80 -13.65 5.48
CA LYS A 71 -6.28 -14.66 6.42
C LYS A 71 -6.43 -14.17 7.85
N ASP A 72 -7.63 -14.30 8.38
CA ASP A 72 -7.92 -13.93 9.76
C ASP A 72 -7.32 -14.92 10.77
N GLY A 73 -6.84 -14.41 11.90
CA GLY A 73 -6.26 -15.21 12.98
C GLY A 73 -4.89 -15.84 12.68
N VAL A 74 -4.36 -15.73 11.46
CA VAL A 74 -3.06 -16.32 11.10
C VAL A 74 -1.97 -15.25 11.24
N PRO A 75 -1.00 -15.43 12.14
CA PRO A 75 0.10 -14.48 12.29
C PRO A 75 1.04 -14.56 11.10
N ALA A 76 1.49 -13.40 10.64
CA ALA A 76 2.52 -13.26 9.62
C ALA A 76 3.70 -12.46 10.16
N THR A 77 4.89 -12.70 9.63
CA THR A 77 6.11 -11.96 10.00
C THR A 77 6.56 -11.11 8.82
N VAL A 78 6.90 -9.86 9.07
CA VAL A 78 7.48 -8.94 8.08
C VAL A 78 8.92 -9.41 7.76
N LYS A 79 9.16 -9.82 6.51
CA LYS A 79 10.46 -10.28 6.04
C LYS A 79 11.33 -9.16 5.49
N SER A 80 10.75 -8.26 4.73
CA SER A 80 11.43 -7.11 4.12
C SER A 80 10.48 -5.95 3.88
N ILE A 81 11.04 -4.74 3.82
CA ILE A 81 10.33 -3.55 3.33
C ILE A 81 11.00 -3.16 2.02
N GLU A 82 10.21 -3.06 0.94
CA GLU A 82 10.70 -2.92 -0.42
C GLU A 82 10.13 -1.69 -1.11
N TYR A 83 10.88 -1.18 -2.07
CA TYR A 83 10.42 -0.14 -2.99
C TYR A 83 9.55 -0.71 -4.10
N ASP A 84 8.39 -0.10 -4.35
CA ASP A 84 7.56 -0.42 -5.52
C ASP A 84 7.55 0.75 -6.50
N PRO A 85 8.00 0.56 -7.76
CA PRO A 85 7.99 1.63 -8.77
C PRO A 85 6.59 2.02 -9.27
N ASN A 86 5.54 1.29 -8.90
CA ASN A 86 4.17 1.52 -9.36
C ASN A 86 3.34 2.36 -8.38
N ARG A 87 3.87 2.62 -7.19
CA ARG A 87 3.20 3.40 -6.14
C ARG A 87 4.17 4.30 -5.39
N THR A 88 3.64 5.28 -4.70
CA THR A 88 4.44 6.18 -3.86
C THR A 88 4.76 5.56 -2.50
N ALA A 89 3.85 4.74 -1.96
CA ALA A 89 4.06 4.03 -0.70
C ALA A 89 5.00 2.84 -0.88
N ASN A 90 5.82 2.57 0.14
CA ASN A 90 6.60 1.35 0.23
C ASN A 90 5.70 0.14 0.49
N ILE A 91 6.19 -1.04 0.19
CA ILE A 91 5.51 -2.31 0.42
C ILE A 91 6.31 -3.18 1.37
N ALA A 92 5.62 -4.04 2.10
CA ALA A 92 6.25 -5.02 2.98
C ALA A 92 5.95 -6.44 2.49
N LEU A 93 6.97 -7.26 2.39
CA LEU A 93 6.82 -8.69 2.17
C LEU A 93 6.58 -9.36 3.52
N ILE A 94 5.43 -9.98 3.67
CA ILE A 94 5.07 -10.77 4.84
C ILE A 94 5.09 -12.26 4.52
N ALA A 95 5.43 -13.08 5.50
CA ALA A 95 5.33 -14.53 5.44
C ALA A 95 4.41 -15.00 6.56
N TYR A 96 3.33 -15.67 6.20
CA TYR A 96 2.42 -16.29 7.12
C TYR A 96 3.02 -17.55 7.76
N ALA A 97 2.46 -18.01 8.87
CA ALA A 97 2.92 -19.22 9.56
C ALA A 97 2.80 -20.49 8.68
N ASP A 98 1.89 -20.51 7.71
CA ASP A 98 1.70 -21.58 6.74
C ASP A 98 2.71 -21.55 5.58
N GLY A 99 3.67 -20.62 5.58
CA GLY A 99 4.69 -20.45 4.54
C GLY A 99 4.26 -19.62 3.33
N GLN A 100 2.98 -19.23 3.22
CA GLN A 100 2.54 -18.35 2.14
C GLN A 100 3.11 -16.94 2.33
N LYS A 101 3.55 -16.34 1.24
CA LYS A 101 4.03 -14.96 1.20
C LYS A 101 2.98 -14.04 0.57
N ALA A 102 2.92 -12.79 1.03
CA ALA A 102 2.10 -11.75 0.44
C ALA A 102 2.79 -10.39 0.55
N TYR A 103 2.47 -9.48 -0.36
CA TYR A 103 2.85 -8.08 -0.23
C TYR A 103 1.71 -7.29 0.39
N ILE A 104 2.02 -6.42 1.33
CA ILE A 104 1.09 -5.45 1.91
C ILE A 104 1.65 -4.04 1.76
N LEU A 105 0.82 -3.02 1.91
CA LEU A 105 1.31 -1.65 2.05
C LEU A 105 2.04 -1.52 3.39
N ALA A 106 3.22 -0.90 3.37
CA ALA A 106 4.00 -0.66 4.57
C ALA A 106 3.53 0.62 5.26
N PRO A 107 2.87 0.55 6.43
CA PRO A 107 2.58 1.73 7.23
C PRO A 107 3.86 2.32 7.83
N GLU A 108 3.80 3.57 8.24
CA GLU A 108 4.87 4.21 8.97
C GLU A 108 5.11 3.51 10.31
N GLY A 109 6.37 3.33 10.68
CA GLY A 109 6.74 2.64 11.92
C GLY A 109 6.80 1.11 11.82
N LEU A 110 6.40 0.49 10.71
CA LEU A 110 6.54 -0.95 10.51
C LEU A 110 8.03 -1.34 10.42
N LYS A 111 8.43 -2.39 11.14
CA LYS A 111 9.81 -2.89 11.16
C LYS A 111 9.91 -4.32 10.64
N VAL A 112 11.06 -4.65 10.07
CA VAL A 112 11.39 -6.03 9.69
C VAL A 112 11.44 -6.90 10.94
N GLY A 113 10.87 -8.10 10.86
CA GLY A 113 10.73 -9.03 12.00
C GLY A 113 9.47 -8.84 12.84
N GLN A 114 8.74 -7.74 12.66
CA GLN A 114 7.49 -7.52 13.38
C GLN A 114 6.43 -8.53 12.95
N LYS A 115 5.63 -9.00 13.90
CA LYS A 115 4.46 -9.82 13.63
C LYS A 115 3.27 -8.93 13.30
N VAL A 116 2.49 -9.36 12.32
CA VAL A 116 1.24 -8.70 11.90
C VAL A 116 0.13 -9.75 11.81
N MET A 117 -1.07 -9.36 12.16
CA MET A 117 -2.23 -10.23 12.18
C MET A 117 -3.46 -9.53 11.59
N ASN A 118 -4.40 -10.32 11.09
CA ASN A 118 -5.69 -9.84 10.60
C ASN A 118 -6.81 -10.42 11.46
N GLY A 119 -7.94 -9.75 11.49
CA GLY A 119 -9.16 -10.23 12.13
C GLY A 119 -9.64 -9.35 13.27
N ALA A 120 -10.81 -9.68 13.79
CA ALA A 120 -11.46 -8.91 14.86
C ALA A 120 -10.69 -8.96 16.18
N ASP A 121 -9.99 -10.08 16.43
CA ASP A 121 -9.23 -10.32 17.66
C ASP A 121 -7.76 -9.81 17.57
N ALA A 122 -7.39 -9.18 16.46
CA ALA A 122 -6.05 -8.65 16.30
C ALA A 122 -5.83 -7.44 17.22
N GLU A 123 -4.63 -7.34 17.80
CA GLU A 123 -4.25 -6.16 18.59
C GLU A 123 -4.24 -4.88 17.74
N ILE A 124 -4.51 -3.74 18.36
CA ILE A 124 -4.44 -2.43 17.71
C ILE A 124 -2.97 -2.02 17.61
N ALA A 125 -2.28 -2.57 16.62
CA ALA A 125 -0.85 -2.36 16.39
C ALA A 125 -0.56 -2.02 14.92
N VAL A 126 0.59 -1.40 14.68
CA VAL A 126 1.03 -1.00 13.33
C VAL A 126 1.16 -2.23 12.43
N GLY A 127 0.46 -2.22 11.29
CA GLY A 127 0.48 -3.29 10.30
C GLY A 127 -0.65 -4.32 10.43
N ASN A 128 -1.39 -4.31 11.54
CA ASN A 128 -2.56 -5.17 11.71
C ASN A 128 -3.75 -4.66 10.90
N CYS A 129 -4.67 -5.56 10.58
CA CYS A 129 -5.89 -5.25 9.86
C CYS A 129 -7.10 -5.68 10.70
N LEU A 130 -7.96 -4.72 11.01
CA LEU A 130 -9.13 -4.92 11.87
C LEU A 130 -10.38 -4.35 11.20
N PRO A 131 -11.59 -4.85 11.57
CA PRO A 131 -12.83 -4.16 11.29
C PRO A 131 -12.82 -2.75 11.88
N LEU A 132 -13.40 -1.78 11.17
CA LEU A 132 -13.38 -0.38 11.62
C LEU A 132 -14.03 -0.19 12.98
N GLU A 133 -15.08 -0.94 13.29
CA GLU A 133 -15.79 -0.89 14.58
C GLU A 133 -14.91 -1.21 15.79
N ASN A 134 -13.84 -1.99 15.59
CA ASN A 134 -12.91 -2.39 16.64
C ASN A 134 -11.72 -1.42 16.80
N ILE A 135 -11.65 -0.39 15.97
CA ILE A 135 -10.55 0.59 16.01
C ILE A 135 -11.01 1.82 16.81
N PRO A 136 -10.30 2.28 17.85
CA PRO A 136 -10.68 3.46 18.61
C PRO A 136 -10.72 4.72 17.75
N VAL A 137 -11.68 5.60 18.07
CA VAL A 137 -11.74 6.96 17.50
C VAL A 137 -10.42 7.67 17.77
N GLY A 138 -9.95 8.42 16.78
CA GLY A 138 -8.68 9.14 16.89
C GLY A 138 -7.45 8.39 16.38
N THR A 139 -7.55 7.08 16.11
CA THR A 139 -6.46 6.28 15.57
C THR A 139 -6.20 6.63 14.10
N GLN A 140 -4.93 6.80 13.71
CA GLN A 140 -4.55 6.97 12.31
C GLN A 140 -4.56 5.63 11.59
N ILE A 141 -5.35 5.54 10.52
CA ILE A 141 -5.53 4.33 9.71
C ILE A 141 -5.24 4.58 8.24
N HIS A 142 -5.00 3.51 7.50
CA HIS A 142 -4.78 3.53 6.05
C HIS A 142 -5.42 2.31 5.39
N ASN A 143 -5.43 2.27 4.05
CA ASN A 143 -5.92 1.14 3.26
C ASN A 143 -7.35 0.74 3.60
N ILE A 144 -8.28 1.71 3.59
CA ILE A 144 -9.66 1.54 4.03
C ILE A 144 -10.50 0.92 2.93
N GLU A 145 -11.33 -0.05 3.29
CA GLU A 145 -12.36 -0.62 2.41
C GLU A 145 -13.61 0.27 2.37
N LEU A 146 -14.23 0.34 1.19
CA LEU A 146 -15.55 0.97 1.03
C LEU A 146 -16.70 -0.02 1.26
N MET A 147 -16.45 -1.29 0.95
CA MET A 147 -17.40 -2.38 1.16
C MET A 147 -16.65 -3.55 1.79
N PRO A 148 -17.21 -4.23 2.79
CA PRO A 148 -16.57 -5.37 3.43
C PRO A 148 -16.13 -6.45 2.42
N GLY A 149 -14.90 -6.94 2.53
CA GLY A 149 -14.35 -7.99 1.68
C GLY A 149 -13.95 -7.58 0.26
N LYS A 150 -14.14 -6.31 -0.13
CA LYS A 150 -13.73 -5.82 -1.46
C LYS A 150 -12.23 -5.56 -1.55
N GLY A 151 -11.59 -5.33 -0.44
CA GLY A 151 -10.20 -4.92 -0.33
C GLY A 151 -10.02 -3.40 -0.22
N GLY A 152 -8.95 -2.97 0.39
CA GLY A 152 -8.66 -1.56 0.64
C GLY A 152 -8.61 -0.73 -0.64
N GLN A 153 -9.29 0.41 -0.65
CA GLN A 153 -9.42 1.30 -1.80
C GLN A 153 -8.97 2.73 -1.50
N LEU A 154 -9.22 3.22 -0.30
CA LEU A 154 -8.88 4.57 0.13
C LEU A 154 -7.56 4.61 0.90
N VAL A 155 -6.92 5.77 0.94
CA VAL A 155 -5.73 6.04 1.77
C VAL A 155 -4.59 5.04 1.52
N ARG A 156 -4.15 4.93 0.25
CA ARG A 156 -3.09 3.99 -0.17
C ARG A 156 -1.79 4.66 -0.63
N ALA A 157 -1.77 5.97 -0.77
CA ALA A 157 -0.58 6.70 -1.18
C ALA A 157 0.30 7.05 0.02
N ALA A 158 1.59 7.25 -0.22
CA ALA A 158 2.51 7.68 0.85
C ALA A 158 2.08 9.02 1.45
N GLY A 159 2.21 9.14 2.77
CA GLY A 159 1.87 10.34 3.50
C GLY A 159 0.36 10.56 3.74
N ASN A 160 -0.48 9.67 3.24
CA ASN A 160 -1.92 9.76 3.47
C ASN A 160 -2.32 8.92 4.69
N SER A 161 -3.13 9.51 5.55
CA SER A 161 -3.79 8.86 6.68
C SER A 161 -5.25 9.31 6.76
N ALA A 162 -6.07 8.51 7.39
CA ALA A 162 -7.43 8.85 7.77
C ALA A 162 -7.63 8.57 9.25
N GLN A 163 -8.59 9.20 9.86
CA GLN A 163 -8.88 9.07 11.27
C GLN A 163 -10.38 8.90 11.47
N PRO A 164 -10.84 7.82 12.13
CA PRO A 164 -12.23 7.72 12.53
C PRO A 164 -12.55 8.82 13.55
N VAL A 165 -13.59 9.59 13.29
CA VAL A 165 -14.01 10.68 14.18
C VAL A 165 -15.20 10.25 15.03
N SER A 166 -16.13 9.49 14.43
CA SER A 166 -17.31 8.96 15.12
C SER A 166 -17.87 7.78 14.36
N TYR A 167 -18.42 6.82 15.08
CA TYR A 167 -19.12 5.66 14.50
C TYR A 167 -20.63 5.88 14.41
N THR A 168 -21.16 6.89 15.09
CA THR A 168 -22.60 7.21 15.09
C THR A 168 -23.09 7.71 13.73
N HIS A 169 -22.20 8.31 12.94
CA HIS A 169 -22.52 8.79 11.59
C HIS A 169 -22.33 7.74 10.48
N LEU A 170 -21.82 6.54 10.79
CA LEU A 170 -21.67 5.44 9.85
C LEU A 170 -22.95 4.64 9.65
N ARG A 171 -23.91 4.76 10.56
CA ARG A 171 -25.26 4.27 10.35
C ARG A 171 -26.01 5.36 9.60
N ALA A 172 -26.53 5.03 8.40
CA ALA A 172 -27.48 5.89 7.73
C ALA A 172 -28.57 6.25 8.74
N HIS A 173 -28.77 7.53 8.98
CA HIS A 173 -29.98 7.99 9.65
C HIS A 173 -31.13 7.70 8.70
N GLU A 174 -31.75 6.54 8.88
CA GLU A 174 -33.08 6.35 8.34
C GLU A 174 -33.97 7.34 9.09
N THR A 175 -34.46 8.32 8.36
CA THR A 175 -35.46 9.25 8.91
C THR A 175 -36.68 8.46 9.29
N PRO A 176 -37.38 8.81 10.40
CA PRO A 176 -38.60 8.12 10.84
C PRO A 176 -39.71 8.02 9.80
N GLU A 177 -39.61 8.73 8.70
CA GLU A 177 -40.54 8.73 7.57
C GLU A 177 -40.38 7.51 6.64
N HIS A 178 -39.39 6.67 6.87
CA HIS A 178 -39.14 5.45 6.09
C HIS A 178 -39.28 4.15 6.91
N LEU A 179 -39.91 4.23 8.08
CA LEU A 179 -40.34 3.10 8.88
C LEU A 179 -41.78 2.72 8.58
#